data_08299a3e982ddc76d082959d0c8174b5
#
_entry.id   08299a3e982ddc76d082959d0c8174b5
#
_cell.length_a   1.000
_cell.length_b   1.000
_cell.length_c   1.000
_cell.angle_alpha   90.00
_cell.angle_beta   90.00
_cell.angle_gamma   90.00
#
_symmetry.space_group_name_H-M   'P 1'
#
loop_
_entity.id
_entity.type
_entity.pdbx_description
1 polymer ?
#
loop_
_entity_poly.entity_id
_entity_poly.type
_entity_poly.pdbx_seq_one_letter_code
_entity_poly.pdbx_strand_id
1 'polypeptide(L)'
;MTGKEFNAYCKSLKATTHVVQWGNAHVWKVGGKVFAIGSWDGGGWEDKEPAFTFKVTDIGFEVLPQQPGVRPAPYMASRGLKWVQHYESPGLSDNELKDYIKQSYDMIVAALSKKKQKELGLLP
;
A
#
# COMPACT_ATOMS: atom_id res chain seq x y z
N MET A 1 9.19 -5.24 -7.77
CA MET A 1 7.81 -5.28 -8.31
C MET A 1 7.61 -4.06 -9.18
N THR A 2 7.08 -4.26 -10.38
CA THR A 2 6.78 -3.15 -11.30
C THR A 2 5.44 -2.52 -10.95
N GLY A 3 5.17 -1.33 -11.53
CA GLY A 3 3.87 -0.68 -11.36
C GLY A 3 2.71 -1.52 -11.89
N LYS A 4 2.93 -2.24 -12.99
CA LYS A 4 1.94 -3.15 -13.56
C LYS A 4 1.62 -4.29 -12.60
N GLU A 5 2.65 -4.90 -12.01
CA GLU A 5 2.48 -5.98 -11.04
C GLU A 5 1.79 -5.50 -9.77
N PHE A 6 2.15 -4.31 -9.29
CA PHE A 6 1.51 -3.68 -8.13
C PHE A 6 0.01 -3.48 -8.38
N ASN A 7 -0.35 -2.87 -9.51
CA ASN A 7 -1.76 -2.64 -9.84
C ASN A 7 -2.53 -3.95 -9.99
N ALA A 8 -1.93 -4.96 -10.62
CA ALA A 8 -2.58 -6.27 -10.77
C ALA A 8 -2.83 -6.92 -9.42
N TYR A 9 -1.85 -6.85 -8.51
CA TYR A 9 -2.02 -7.43 -7.18
C TYR A 9 -3.11 -6.72 -6.38
N CYS A 10 -3.09 -5.39 -6.33
CA CYS A 10 -4.11 -4.63 -5.60
C CYS A 10 -5.51 -4.88 -6.17
N LYS A 11 -5.61 -4.97 -7.49
CA LYS A 11 -6.89 -5.26 -8.16
C LYS A 11 -7.43 -6.64 -7.81
N SER A 12 -6.55 -7.60 -7.53
CA SER A 12 -6.95 -8.96 -7.15
C SER A 12 -7.61 -9.03 -5.77
N LEU A 13 -7.39 -8.03 -4.93
CA LEU A 13 -7.98 -7.97 -3.59
C LEU A 13 -9.45 -7.52 -3.70
N LYS A 14 -10.31 -8.15 -2.90
CA LYS A 14 -11.75 -7.97 -3.03
C LYS A 14 -12.22 -6.55 -2.71
N ALA A 15 -13.13 -6.04 -3.53
CA ALA A 15 -13.80 -4.75 -3.32
C ALA A 15 -12.86 -3.54 -3.34
N THR A 16 -11.78 -3.61 -4.12
CA THR A 16 -10.84 -2.50 -4.23
C THR A 16 -11.22 -1.54 -5.36
N THR A 17 -10.85 -0.29 -5.18
CA THR A 17 -11.00 0.75 -6.20
C THR A 17 -9.66 1.45 -6.40
N HIS A 18 -9.48 2.04 -7.59
CA HIS A 18 -8.22 2.61 -8.01
C HIS A 18 -8.45 4.02 -8.56
N VAL A 19 -7.60 4.94 -8.16
CA VAL A 19 -7.60 6.30 -8.71
C VAL A 19 -6.16 6.78 -8.84
N VAL A 20 -5.91 7.58 -9.87
CA VAL A 20 -4.61 8.26 -10.05
C VAL A 20 -4.78 9.70 -9.59
N GLN A 21 -4.02 10.12 -8.59
CA GLN A 21 -4.11 11.45 -8.02
C GLN A 21 -2.77 11.86 -7.40
N TRP A 22 -2.68 13.04 -6.84
CA TRP A 22 -1.47 13.55 -6.18
C TRP A 22 -0.21 13.45 -7.07
N GLY A 23 -0.28 13.99 -8.28
CA GLY A 23 0.87 13.99 -9.19
C GLY A 23 1.19 12.61 -9.76
N ASN A 24 0.17 11.89 -10.20
CA ASN A 24 0.25 10.59 -10.84
C ASN A 24 0.55 9.41 -9.90
N ALA A 25 0.25 9.55 -8.61
CA ALA A 25 0.29 8.42 -7.69
C ALA A 25 -0.89 7.49 -7.95
N HIS A 26 -0.63 6.19 -7.94
CA HIS A 26 -1.66 5.15 -8.08
C HIS A 26 -2.17 4.79 -6.69
N VAL A 27 -3.39 5.21 -6.38
CA VAL A 27 -3.98 5.08 -5.04
C VAL A 27 -5.03 3.98 -5.05
N TRP A 28 -4.82 2.97 -4.20
CA TRP A 28 -5.74 1.86 -4.05
C TRP A 28 -6.49 1.97 -2.74
N LYS A 29 -7.81 1.79 -2.82
CA LYS A 29 -8.72 1.96 -1.68
C LYS A 29 -9.62 0.72 -1.51
N VAL A 30 -10.07 0.53 -0.28
CA VAL A 30 -11.15 -0.40 0.05
C VAL A 30 -12.11 0.32 1.00
N GLY A 31 -13.40 0.29 0.70
CA GLY A 31 -14.39 1.02 1.49
C GLY A 31 -14.16 2.54 1.54
N GLY A 32 -13.53 3.10 0.50
CA GLY A 32 -13.20 4.51 0.44
C GLY A 32 -11.94 4.91 1.22
N LYS A 33 -11.24 3.94 1.81
CA LYS A 33 -10.01 4.20 2.59
C LYS A 33 -8.78 3.66 1.85
N VAL A 34 -7.72 4.45 1.83
CA VAL A 34 -6.46 4.09 1.16
C VAL A 34 -5.76 2.96 1.92
N PHE A 35 -5.30 1.93 1.21
CA PHE A 35 -4.48 0.88 1.80
C PHE A 35 -3.11 0.74 1.13
N ALA A 36 -2.94 1.23 -0.09
CA ALA A 36 -1.65 1.17 -0.78
C ALA A 36 -1.53 2.30 -1.79
N ILE A 37 -0.32 2.82 -1.95
CA ILE A 37 -0.03 3.89 -2.90
C ILE A 37 1.21 3.48 -3.68
N GLY A 38 1.11 3.50 -5.01
CA GLY A 38 2.27 3.36 -5.89
C GLY A 38 2.58 4.71 -6.51
N SER A 39 3.79 5.20 -6.33
CA SER A 39 4.19 6.50 -6.85
C SER A 39 4.79 6.34 -8.23
N TRP A 40 4.37 7.19 -9.17
CA TRP A 40 4.96 7.27 -10.49
C TRP A 40 6.11 8.27 -10.46
N ASP A 41 7.27 7.85 -10.94
CA ASP A 41 8.49 8.65 -10.88
C ASP A 41 9.00 9.11 -12.27
N GLY A 42 8.13 9.09 -13.26
CA GLY A 42 8.43 9.52 -14.62
C GLY A 42 8.56 8.35 -15.59
N GLY A 43 8.05 8.52 -16.78
CA GLY A 43 8.15 7.65 -17.94
C GLY A 43 7.93 6.14 -17.71
N GLY A 44 6.80 5.61 -18.10
CA GLY A 44 6.60 4.17 -18.14
C GLY A 44 6.33 3.51 -16.79
N TRP A 45 5.27 3.94 -16.11
CA TRP A 45 4.81 3.35 -14.83
C TRP A 45 4.81 1.82 -14.83
N GLU A 46 4.31 1.21 -15.91
CA GLU A 46 4.07 -0.23 -15.94
C GLU A 46 5.35 -1.04 -15.84
N ASP A 47 6.44 -0.55 -16.46
CA ASP A 47 7.72 -1.24 -16.54
C ASP A 47 8.74 -0.76 -15.50
N LYS A 48 8.36 0.17 -14.63
CA LYS A 48 9.23 0.72 -13.59
C LYS A 48 8.99 0.04 -12.26
N GLU A 49 9.96 0.17 -11.37
CA GLU A 49 9.86 -0.26 -9.99
C GLU A 49 9.73 0.97 -9.10
N PRO A 50 8.51 1.54 -9.00
CA PRO A 50 8.31 2.77 -8.24
C PRO A 50 8.32 2.52 -6.74
N ALA A 51 8.22 3.60 -5.97
CA ALA A 51 8.05 3.50 -4.53
C ALA A 51 6.65 2.99 -4.20
N PHE A 52 6.55 2.13 -3.19
CA PHE A 52 5.28 1.59 -2.71
C PHE A 52 5.09 1.96 -1.25
N THR A 53 3.93 2.50 -0.91
CA THR A 53 3.61 3.00 0.44
C THR A 53 2.41 2.24 0.97
N PHE A 54 2.49 1.78 2.23
CA PHE A 54 1.42 0.98 2.83
C PHE A 54 1.45 1.10 4.36
N LYS A 55 0.31 0.78 4.97
CA LYS A 55 0.16 0.82 6.43
C LYS A 55 0.77 -0.43 7.06
N VAL A 56 1.40 -0.25 8.22
CA VAL A 56 1.99 -1.35 9.00
C VAL A 56 1.56 -1.28 10.45
N THR A 57 1.85 -2.35 11.19
CA THR A 57 1.65 -2.39 12.64
C THR A 57 2.68 -1.48 13.32
N ASP A 58 2.50 -1.20 14.61
CA ASP A 58 3.45 -0.42 15.39
C ASP A 58 4.84 -1.06 15.37
N ILE A 59 4.90 -2.38 15.51
CA ILE A 59 6.17 -3.12 15.45
C ILE A 59 6.77 -3.02 14.04
N GLY A 60 5.95 -3.18 13.00
CA GLY A 60 6.41 -3.03 11.63
C GLY A 60 6.98 -1.65 11.35
N PHE A 61 6.39 -0.62 11.92
CA PHE A 61 6.87 0.75 11.75
C PHE A 61 8.25 0.95 12.39
N GLU A 62 8.54 0.26 13.48
CA GLU A 62 9.84 0.32 14.15
C GLU A 62 10.91 -0.53 13.42
N VAL A 63 10.52 -1.69 12.92
CA VAL A 63 11.46 -2.68 12.40
C VAL A 63 11.76 -2.50 10.91
N LEU A 64 10.75 -2.28 10.09
CA LEU A 64 10.92 -2.24 8.63
C LEU A 64 11.85 -1.13 8.13
N PRO A 65 11.80 0.10 8.68
CA PRO A 65 12.71 1.15 8.22
C PRO A 65 14.18 0.90 8.53
N GLN A 66 14.51 -0.13 9.31
CA GLN A 66 15.90 -0.52 9.56
C GLN A 66 16.49 -1.23 8.35
N GLN A 67 15.68 -1.72 7.43
CA GLN A 67 16.17 -2.34 6.19
C GLN A 67 16.52 -1.27 5.16
N PRO A 68 17.69 -1.39 4.51
CA PRO A 68 18.03 -0.49 3.41
C PRO A 68 16.95 -0.53 2.32
N GLY A 69 16.49 0.65 1.88
CA GLY A 69 15.44 0.76 0.87
C GLY A 69 14.03 0.87 1.41
N VAL A 70 13.87 0.85 2.73
CA VAL A 70 12.58 1.07 3.40
C VAL A 70 12.72 2.24 4.36
N ARG A 71 11.71 3.11 4.41
CA ARG A 71 11.71 4.30 5.28
C ARG A 71 10.30 4.58 5.80
N PRO A 72 10.18 5.37 6.88
CA PRO A 72 8.87 5.91 7.24
C PRO A 72 8.28 6.67 6.06
N ALA A 73 6.99 6.50 5.82
CA ALA A 73 6.36 7.10 4.64
C ALA A 73 6.44 8.64 4.71
N PRO A 74 6.94 9.30 3.66
CA PRO A 74 6.98 10.76 3.63
C PRO A 74 5.59 11.37 3.85
N TYR A 75 5.53 12.46 4.59
CA TYR A 75 4.32 13.21 4.96
C TYR A 75 3.38 12.48 5.92
N MET A 76 3.27 11.16 5.82
CA MET A 76 2.37 10.38 6.67
C MET A 76 2.97 10.14 8.06
N ALA A 77 4.24 9.75 8.10
CA ALA A 77 4.92 9.48 9.38
C ALA A 77 5.00 10.73 10.26
N SER A 78 5.18 11.90 9.66
CA SER A 78 5.23 13.17 10.39
C SER A 78 3.89 13.53 11.04
N ARG A 79 2.79 12.90 10.58
CA ARG A 79 1.45 13.06 11.17
C ARG A 79 1.13 11.98 12.19
N GLY A 80 2.11 11.15 12.56
CA GLY A 80 1.92 10.05 13.49
C GLY A 80 1.28 8.81 12.90
N LEU A 81 1.17 8.73 11.57
CA LEU A 81 0.61 7.57 10.88
C LEU A 81 1.67 6.50 10.72
N LYS A 82 1.34 5.27 11.07
CA LYS A 82 2.26 4.13 10.98
C LYS A 82 2.24 3.54 9.58
N TRP A 83 2.83 4.26 8.65
CA TRP A 83 2.99 3.88 7.25
C TRP A 83 4.46 3.88 6.89
N VAL A 84 4.88 2.95 6.02
CA VAL A 84 6.25 2.87 5.51
C VAL A 84 6.23 2.92 3.99
N GLN A 85 7.40 3.23 3.43
CA GLN A 85 7.60 3.25 1.99
C GLN A 85 8.81 2.42 1.62
N HIS A 86 8.61 1.46 0.72
CA HIS A 86 9.69 0.77 0.02
C HIS A 86 10.04 1.65 -1.18
N TYR A 87 11.24 2.21 -1.21
CA TYR A 87 11.58 3.23 -2.20
C TYR A 87 12.77 2.89 -3.10
N GLU A 88 13.55 1.87 -2.74
CA GLU A 88 14.68 1.43 -3.55
C GLU A 88 15.16 0.04 -3.13
N SER A 89 16.01 -0.56 -3.96
CA SER A 89 16.67 -1.83 -3.63
C SER A 89 17.73 -1.62 -2.53
N PRO A 90 18.00 -2.66 -1.71
CA PRO A 90 17.41 -3.99 -1.77
C PRO A 90 15.95 -4.02 -1.26
N GLY A 91 15.60 -3.24 -0.26
CA GLY A 91 14.25 -3.16 0.29
C GLY A 91 13.63 -4.52 0.58
N LEU A 92 12.34 -4.62 0.29
CA LEU A 92 11.57 -5.85 0.48
C LEU A 92 11.49 -6.62 -0.85
N SER A 93 11.48 -7.95 -0.76
CA SER A 93 11.25 -8.80 -1.94
C SER A 93 9.81 -8.61 -2.45
N ASP A 94 9.54 -9.06 -3.67
CA ASP A 94 8.20 -8.98 -4.25
C ASP A 94 7.18 -9.73 -3.39
N ASN A 95 7.53 -10.91 -2.88
CA ASN A 95 6.65 -11.67 -2.01
C ASN A 95 6.39 -10.95 -0.69
N GLU A 96 7.42 -10.37 -0.10
CA GLU A 96 7.28 -9.58 1.13
C GLU A 96 6.41 -8.35 0.89
N LEU A 97 6.59 -7.66 -0.23
CA LEU A 97 5.77 -6.51 -0.60
C LEU A 97 4.29 -6.89 -0.70
N LYS A 98 4.00 -8.01 -1.38
CA LYS A 98 2.62 -8.48 -1.51
C LYS A 98 2.02 -8.81 -0.15
N ASP A 99 2.79 -9.47 0.72
CA ASP A 99 2.32 -9.82 2.06
C ASP A 99 2.02 -8.57 2.89
N TYR A 100 2.89 -7.56 2.86
CA TYR A 100 2.66 -6.34 3.61
C TYR A 100 1.53 -5.49 3.03
N ILE A 101 1.37 -5.46 1.72
CA ILE A 101 0.24 -4.79 1.08
C ILE A 101 -1.07 -5.48 1.51
N LYS A 102 -1.08 -6.81 1.54
CA LYS A 102 -2.25 -7.57 2.01
C LYS A 102 -2.56 -7.30 3.48
N GLN A 103 -1.54 -7.23 4.33
CA GLN A 103 -1.70 -6.87 5.73
C GLN A 103 -2.28 -5.46 5.88
N SER A 104 -1.80 -4.51 5.08
CA SER A 104 -2.34 -3.16 5.05
C SER A 104 -3.83 -3.17 4.68
N TYR A 105 -4.17 -3.88 3.61
CA TYR A 105 -5.56 -4.08 3.18
C TYR A 105 -6.41 -4.66 4.32
N ASP A 106 -5.93 -5.71 4.98
CA ASP A 106 -6.66 -6.35 6.07
C ASP A 106 -6.88 -5.41 7.26
N MET A 107 -5.88 -4.60 7.60
CA MET A 107 -6.01 -3.60 8.66
C MET A 107 -7.05 -2.54 8.33
N ILE A 108 -7.08 -2.08 7.08
CA ILE A 108 -8.06 -1.09 6.65
C ILE A 108 -9.47 -1.69 6.65
N VAL A 109 -9.63 -2.93 6.15
CA VAL A 109 -10.92 -3.63 6.19
C VAL A 109 -11.42 -3.78 7.62
N ALA A 110 -10.54 -4.20 8.54
CA ALA A 110 -10.91 -4.39 9.96
C ALA A 110 -11.36 -3.07 10.62
N ALA A 111 -10.89 -1.94 10.14
CA ALA A 111 -11.26 -0.63 10.66
C ALA A 111 -12.57 -0.09 10.08
N LEU A 112 -13.10 -0.70 9.02
CA LEU A 112 -14.39 -0.31 8.46
C LEU A 112 -15.52 -0.76 9.39
N SER A 113 -16.64 -0.04 9.37
CA SER A 113 -17.83 -0.47 10.12
C SER A 113 -18.28 -1.85 9.63
N LYS A 114 -18.93 -2.62 10.48
CA LYS A 114 -19.46 -3.93 10.09
C LYS A 114 -20.49 -3.81 8.97
N LYS A 115 -21.29 -2.73 8.99
CA LYS A 115 -22.24 -2.43 7.91
C LYS A 115 -21.51 -2.27 6.58
N LYS A 116 -20.43 -1.51 6.56
CA LYS A 116 -19.63 -1.28 5.35
C LYS A 116 -18.98 -2.58 4.86
N GLN A 117 -18.39 -3.34 5.79
CA GLN A 117 -17.81 -4.64 5.44
C GLN A 117 -18.85 -5.57 4.81
N LYS A 118 -20.06 -5.59 5.35
CA LYS A 118 -21.15 -6.41 4.82
C LYS A 118 -21.58 -5.93 3.44
N GLU A 119 -21.74 -4.63 3.25
CA GLU A 119 -22.10 -4.04 1.94
C GLU A 119 -21.09 -4.42 0.85
N LEU A 120 -19.81 -4.50 1.20
CA LEU A 120 -18.74 -4.83 0.26
C LEU A 120 -18.51 -6.33 0.11
N GLY A 121 -19.27 -7.16 0.83
CA GLY A 121 -19.10 -8.61 0.79
C GLY A 121 -17.82 -9.08 1.47
N LEU A 122 -17.31 -8.32 2.44
CA LEU A 122 -16.06 -8.62 3.15
C LEU A 122 -16.28 -9.34 4.48
N LEU A 123 -17.53 -9.48 4.94
CA LEU A 123 -17.89 -10.31 6.09
C LEU A 123 -18.34 -11.68 5.61
N PRO A 124 -17.97 -12.73 6.35
CA PRO A 124 -18.44 -14.08 6.04
C PRO A 124 -19.97 -14.19 6.18
#